data_0d233bb8c9ff473ed4aa33f3a693e41d
#
_entry.id   0d233bb8c9ff473ed4aa33f3a693e41d
#
_cell.length_a   1.000
_cell.length_b   1.000
_cell.length_c   1.000
_cell.angle_alpha   90.00
_cell.angle_beta   90.00
_cell.angle_gamma   90.00
#
_symmetry.space_group_name_H-M   'P 1'
#
loop_
_entity.id
_entity.type
_entity.pdbx_description
1 polymer ?
#
loop_
_entity_poly.entity_id
_entity_poly.type
_entity_poly.pdbx_seq_one_letter_code
_entity_poly.pdbx_strand_id
1 'polypeptide(L)'
;MTHSSQYFSDADLASIATYLTELGGDAAASKGNRAYASAGGKADYAMYCSTCHGVNGQGNDHVIPSLVGNQTVLAEDPSSLLNVLLHGAETPVTQGNIGYHMPGYGWTLNDQQITELVNTLRASWGNEGVAIKPETVKAQRALHQ
;
A
#
# COMPACT_ATOMS: atom_id res chain seq x y z
N MET A 1 13.30 8.13 2.10
CA MET A 1 12.81 9.34 1.37
C MET A 1 12.31 10.46 2.31
N THR A 2 12.58 10.39 3.58
CA THR A 2 12.00 11.27 4.61
C THR A 2 12.61 12.67 4.72
N HIS A 3 13.77 12.91 4.11
CA HIS A 3 14.47 14.20 4.26
C HIS A 3 14.26 15.18 3.10
N SER A 4 13.80 14.75 1.94
CA SER A 4 13.71 15.62 0.77
C SER A 4 12.49 16.52 0.76
N SER A 5 11.33 16.04 1.24
CA SER A 5 10.07 16.79 1.16
C SER A 5 9.92 17.90 2.20
N GLN A 6 10.64 17.83 3.32
CA GLN A 6 10.56 18.86 4.37
C GLN A 6 11.23 20.19 3.98
N TYR A 7 11.97 20.23 2.86
CA TYR A 7 12.60 21.43 2.31
C TYR A 7 11.75 22.13 1.24
N PHE A 8 10.63 21.55 0.84
CA PHE A 8 9.71 22.15 -0.11
C PHE A 8 8.67 23.00 0.61
N SER A 9 8.38 24.18 0.08
CA SER A 9 7.25 24.97 0.53
C SER A 9 5.92 24.33 0.11
N ASP A 10 4.83 24.72 0.75
CA ASP A 10 3.49 24.25 0.36
C ASP A 10 3.18 24.56 -1.11
N ALA A 11 3.71 25.69 -1.63
CA ALA A 11 3.56 26.08 -3.03
C ALA A 11 4.33 25.13 -3.97
N ASP A 12 5.53 24.69 -3.58
CA ASP A 12 6.30 23.71 -4.36
C ASP A 12 5.58 22.36 -4.38
N LEU A 13 5.08 21.91 -3.23
CA LEU A 13 4.33 20.67 -3.13
C LEU A 13 3.04 20.71 -3.95
N ALA A 14 2.30 21.82 -3.92
CA ALA A 14 1.13 22.02 -4.74
C ALA A 14 1.46 21.99 -6.25
N SER A 15 2.55 22.63 -6.65
CA SER A 15 3.03 22.64 -8.04
C SER A 15 3.42 21.25 -8.52
N ILE A 16 4.13 20.48 -7.69
CA ILE A 16 4.49 19.09 -7.97
C ILE A 16 3.23 18.22 -8.09
N ALA A 17 2.28 18.37 -7.17
CA ALA A 17 1.03 17.62 -7.21
C ALA A 17 0.22 17.92 -8.49
N THR A 18 0.12 19.19 -8.88
CA THR A 18 -0.53 19.61 -10.12
C THR A 18 0.16 18.99 -11.34
N TYR A 19 1.47 19.08 -11.42
CA TYR A 19 2.26 18.49 -12.52
C TYR A 19 2.06 16.98 -12.62
N LEU A 20 2.11 16.26 -11.49
CA LEU A 20 1.87 14.81 -11.47
C LEU A 20 0.45 14.45 -11.89
N THR A 21 -0.52 15.27 -11.54
CA THR A 21 -1.93 15.08 -11.94
C THR A 21 -2.11 15.31 -13.46
N GLU A 22 -1.44 16.33 -14.00
CA GLU A 22 -1.49 16.65 -15.45
C GLU A 22 -0.74 15.63 -16.31
N LEU A 23 0.29 14.98 -15.77
CA LEU A 23 0.98 13.88 -16.47
C LEU A 23 0.07 12.68 -16.74
N GLY A 24 -1.08 12.61 -16.08
CA GLY A 24 -2.11 11.62 -16.31
C GLY A 24 -1.54 10.21 -16.35
N GLY A 25 -1.49 9.52 -15.24
CA GLY A 25 -1.31 8.07 -15.31
C GLY A 25 -2.51 7.47 -16.01
N ASP A 26 -2.36 7.08 -17.26
CA ASP A 26 -3.36 6.23 -17.90
C ASP A 26 -3.53 5.01 -16.99
N ALA A 27 -4.73 4.87 -16.42
CA ALA A 27 -5.14 3.62 -15.80
C ALA A 27 -5.22 2.59 -16.94
N ALA A 28 -4.07 2.09 -17.37
CA ALA A 28 -4.00 1.02 -18.34
C ALA A 28 -4.82 -0.13 -17.77
N ALA A 29 -5.87 -0.53 -18.50
CA ALA A 29 -6.68 -1.67 -18.10
C ALA A 29 -5.75 -2.85 -17.91
N SER A 30 -5.60 -3.26 -16.67
CA SER A 30 -4.65 -4.29 -16.25
C SER A 30 -4.95 -5.60 -16.98
N LYS A 31 -3.95 -6.14 -17.70
CA LYS A 31 -4.05 -7.35 -18.51
C LYS A 31 -3.93 -8.64 -17.68
N GLY A 32 -3.89 -8.54 -16.36
CA GLY A 32 -3.74 -9.70 -15.47
C GLY A 32 -5.06 -10.29 -14.98
N ASN A 33 -5.00 -11.48 -14.39
CA ASN A 33 -6.13 -12.07 -13.70
C ASN A 33 -6.54 -11.17 -12.52
N ARG A 34 -7.85 -10.97 -12.34
CA ARG A 34 -8.37 -10.23 -11.18
C ARG A 34 -7.93 -10.88 -9.87
N ALA A 35 -7.58 -10.06 -8.90
CA ALA A 35 -7.36 -10.50 -7.53
C ALA A 35 -8.66 -11.05 -6.92
N TYR A 36 -8.53 -11.91 -5.94
CA TYR A 36 -9.65 -12.47 -5.18
C TYR A 36 -9.36 -12.44 -3.68
N ALA A 37 -10.39 -12.21 -2.89
CA ALA A 37 -10.29 -12.20 -1.44
C ALA A 37 -10.40 -13.63 -0.89
N SER A 38 -9.30 -14.16 -0.37
CA SER A 38 -9.26 -15.48 0.28
C SER A 38 -9.70 -15.41 1.75
N ALA A 39 -10.06 -16.56 2.32
CA ALA A 39 -10.34 -16.66 3.76
C ALA A 39 -9.10 -16.35 4.61
N GLY A 40 -7.93 -16.84 4.19
CA GLY A 40 -6.64 -16.57 4.84
C GLY A 40 -6.30 -15.08 4.82
N GLY A 41 -6.36 -14.46 3.65
CA GLY A 41 -6.08 -13.02 3.52
C GLY A 41 -7.04 -12.13 4.31
N LYS A 42 -8.32 -12.52 4.44
CA LYS A 42 -9.28 -11.83 5.32
C LYS A 42 -8.94 -12.00 6.79
N ALA A 43 -8.51 -13.18 7.21
CA ALA A 43 -8.10 -13.45 8.59
C ALA A 43 -6.83 -12.66 8.94
N ASP A 44 -5.83 -12.65 8.06
CA ASP A 44 -4.61 -11.89 8.25
C ASP A 44 -4.89 -10.37 8.28
N TYR A 45 -5.78 -9.87 7.40
CA TYR A 45 -6.22 -8.48 7.45
C TYR A 45 -6.88 -8.13 8.80
N ALA A 46 -7.80 -8.96 9.26
CA ALA A 46 -8.48 -8.74 10.53
C ALA A 46 -7.52 -8.73 11.72
N MET A 47 -6.50 -9.59 11.69
CA MET A 47 -5.55 -9.75 12.78
C MET A 47 -4.49 -8.63 12.82
N TYR A 48 -3.95 -8.23 11.67
CA TYR A 48 -2.76 -7.38 11.61
C TYR A 48 -3.02 -5.96 11.11
N CYS A 49 -4.12 -5.71 10.38
CA CYS A 49 -4.33 -4.47 9.64
C CYS A 49 -5.55 -3.67 10.09
N SER A 50 -6.65 -4.36 10.45
CA SER A 50 -7.96 -3.72 10.66
C SER A 50 -7.98 -2.74 11.84
N THR A 51 -7.14 -2.93 12.84
CA THR A 51 -7.06 -2.02 14.01
C THR A 51 -6.69 -0.59 13.58
N CYS A 52 -5.79 -0.44 12.61
CA CYS A 52 -5.36 0.86 12.10
C CYS A 52 -6.15 1.26 10.84
N HIS A 53 -6.27 0.38 9.87
CA HIS A 53 -6.90 0.69 8.58
C HIS A 53 -8.43 0.57 8.56
N GLY A 54 -9.04 0.18 9.69
CA GLY A 54 -10.48 -0.03 9.80
C GLY A 54 -10.96 -1.35 9.18
N VAL A 55 -12.11 -1.85 9.61
CA VAL A 55 -12.66 -3.13 9.14
C VAL A 55 -13.01 -3.14 7.65
N ASN A 56 -13.28 -1.96 7.09
CA ASN A 56 -13.62 -1.75 5.68
C ASN A 56 -12.49 -1.07 4.90
N GLY A 57 -11.26 -1.05 5.42
CA GLY A 57 -10.11 -0.47 4.73
C GLY A 57 -10.13 1.04 4.59
N GLN A 58 -11.04 1.75 5.28
CA GLN A 58 -11.25 3.19 5.13
C GLN A 58 -10.14 4.05 5.71
N GLY A 59 -9.29 3.47 6.59
CA GLY A 59 -8.25 4.22 7.29
C GLY A 59 -8.81 5.22 8.29
N ASN A 60 -8.05 6.25 8.57
CA ASN A 60 -8.43 7.38 9.40
C ASN A 60 -7.89 8.66 8.75
N ASP A 61 -8.76 9.62 8.49
CA ASP A 61 -8.43 10.86 7.78
C ASP A 61 -7.20 11.56 8.38
N HIS A 62 -6.28 11.96 7.50
CA HIS A 62 -5.01 12.63 7.80
C HIS A 62 -3.97 11.83 8.59
N VAL A 63 -4.27 10.59 8.98
CA VAL A 63 -3.42 9.77 9.87
C VAL A 63 -3.06 8.44 9.22
N ILE A 64 -4.07 7.62 8.95
CA ILE A 64 -3.90 6.27 8.37
C ILE A 64 -4.52 6.27 6.98
N PRO A 65 -3.76 5.98 5.93
CA PRO A 65 -4.30 6.03 4.57
C PRO A 65 -5.40 5.00 4.36
N SER A 66 -6.45 5.43 3.64
CA SER A 66 -7.45 4.50 3.11
C SER A 66 -6.79 3.51 2.16
N LEU A 67 -7.22 2.25 2.23
CA LEU A 67 -6.85 1.18 1.29
C LEU A 67 -7.88 1.05 0.15
N VAL A 68 -9.01 1.74 0.29
CA VAL A 68 -10.08 1.76 -0.71
C VAL A 68 -9.70 2.72 -1.83
N GLY A 69 -9.65 2.25 -3.06
CA GLY A 69 -9.25 3.05 -4.22
C GLY A 69 -7.82 3.56 -4.19
N ASN A 70 -6.99 3.03 -3.29
CA ASN A 70 -5.62 3.51 -3.10
C ASN A 70 -4.73 3.10 -4.27
N GLN A 71 -4.05 4.09 -4.88
CA GLN A 71 -3.21 3.88 -6.07
C GLN A 71 -2.04 2.92 -5.81
N THR A 72 -1.43 2.95 -4.62
CA THR A 72 -0.36 2.01 -4.25
C THR A 72 -0.89 0.57 -4.14
N VAL A 73 -2.10 0.40 -3.60
CA VAL A 73 -2.76 -0.92 -3.51
C VAL A 73 -3.11 -1.45 -4.90
N LEU A 74 -3.56 -0.58 -5.80
CA LEU A 74 -4.08 -0.94 -7.13
C LEU A 74 -3.03 -0.89 -8.24
N ALA A 75 -1.84 -0.35 -7.97
CA ALA A 75 -0.77 -0.27 -8.97
C ALA A 75 -0.49 -1.63 -9.61
N GLU A 76 -0.26 -1.65 -10.92
CA GLU A 76 0.09 -2.87 -11.67
C GLU A 76 1.40 -3.48 -11.13
N ASP A 77 2.41 -2.63 -10.91
CA ASP A 77 3.63 -3.01 -10.20
C ASP A 77 3.38 -3.01 -8.68
N PRO A 78 3.43 -4.18 -8.02
CA PRO A 78 3.17 -4.31 -6.59
C PRO A 78 4.35 -3.93 -5.69
N SER A 79 5.50 -3.56 -6.24
CA SER A 79 6.76 -3.42 -5.48
C SER A 79 6.65 -2.44 -4.31
N SER A 80 6.00 -1.29 -4.51
CA SER A 80 5.79 -0.30 -3.45
C SER A 80 4.89 -0.84 -2.33
N LEU A 81 3.79 -1.51 -2.67
CA LEU A 81 2.91 -2.14 -1.68
C LEU A 81 3.64 -3.25 -0.91
N LEU A 82 4.38 -4.09 -1.63
CA LEU A 82 5.15 -5.17 -1.02
C LEU A 82 6.25 -4.64 -0.10
N ASN A 83 6.95 -3.57 -0.49
CA ASN A 83 7.94 -2.95 0.38
C ASN A 83 7.33 -2.45 1.68
N VAL A 84 6.18 -1.77 1.62
CA VAL A 84 5.48 -1.31 2.82
C VAL A 84 5.04 -2.50 3.70
N LEU A 85 4.52 -3.56 3.12
CA LEU A 85 4.09 -4.74 3.88
C LEU A 85 5.27 -5.51 4.48
N LEU A 86 6.38 -5.64 3.75
CA LEU A 86 7.52 -6.42 4.21
C LEU A 86 8.37 -5.67 5.25
N HIS A 87 8.58 -4.38 5.05
CA HIS A 87 9.54 -3.58 5.83
C HIS A 87 8.90 -2.50 6.71
N GLY A 88 7.60 -2.24 6.51
CA GLY A 88 6.91 -1.15 7.18
C GLY A 88 7.10 0.20 6.49
N ALA A 89 6.50 1.22 7.07
CA ALA A 89 6.61 2.60 6.61
C ALA A 89 6.54 3.56 7.80
N GLU A 90 7.23 4.67 7.68
CA GLU A 90 7.18 5.76 8.65
C GLU A 90 6.78 7.06 7.94
N THR A 91 5.86 7.80 8.54
CA THR A 91 5.57 9.16 8.13
C THR A 91 6.40 10.14 8.94
N PRO A 92 6.95 11.20 8.32
CA PRO A 92 7.73 12.19 9.06
C PRO A 92 6.85 12.98 10.04
N VAL A 93 7.44 13.36 11.17
CA VAL A 93 6.84 14.38 12.04
C VAL A 93 7.01 15.71 11.33
N THR A 94 5.90 16.41 11.07
CA THR A 94 5.89 17.74 10.48
C THR A 94 5.12 18.71 11.38
N GLN A 95 5.17 20.02 11.09
CA GLN A 95 4.37 20.99 11.80
C GLN A 95 2.87 20.72 11.54
N GLY A 96 2.19 20.13 12.51
CA GLY A 96 0.77 19.77 12.42
C GLY A 96 0.50 18.28 12.10
N ASN A 97 1.54 17.45 11.94
CA ASN A 97 1.35 16.03 11.73
C ASN A 97 2.24 15.20 12.66
N ILE A 98 1.62 14.32 13.44
CA ILE A 98 2.32 13.36 14.28
C ILE A 98 2.81 12.22 13.37
N GLY A 99 4.09 11.84 13.50
CA GLY A 99 4.61 10.70 12.75
C GLY A 99 3.91 9.39 13.17
N TYR A 100 3.56 8.59 12.18
CA TYR A 100 2.99 7.25 12.39
C TYR A 100 3.93 6.20 11.83
N HIS A 101 3.96 5.06 12.51
CA HIS A 101 4.73 3.90 12.12
C HIS A 101 3.79 2.76 11.75
N MET A 102 3.87 2.29 10.51
CA MET A 102 3.28 1.03 10.08
C MET A 102 4.34 -0.07 10.22
N PRO A 103 4.11 -1.09 11.05
CA PRO A 103 5.10 -2.16 11.21
C PRO A 103 5.26 -2.98 9.93
N GLY A 104 6.47 -3.53 9.71
CA GLY A 104 6.71 -4.51 8.67
C GLY A 104 6.30 -5.90 9.12
N TYR A 105 5.70 -6.67 8.23
CA TYR A 105 5.21 -8.03 8.50
C TYR A 105 6.05 -9.12 7.82
N GLY A 106 7.16 -8.75 7.18
CA GLY A 106 8.03 -9.68 6.48
C GLY A 106 8.63 -10.78 7.35
N TRP A 107 8.77 -10.56 8.64
CA TRP A 107 9.25 -11.54 9.62
C TRP A 107 8.13 -12.41 10.21
N THR A 108 6.87 -11.99 10.10
CA THR A 108 5.70 -12.67 10.68
C THR A 108 4.95 -13.50 9.65
N LEU A 109 4.74 -12.94 8.45
CA LEU A 109 3.96 -13.55 7.39
C LEU A 109 4.88 -14.13 6.31
N ASN A 110 4.61 -15.37 5.90
CA ASN A 110 5.31 -16.00 4.78
C ASN A 110 4.83 -15.46 3.43
N ASP A 111 5.50 -15.86 2.33
CA ASP A 111 5.21 -15.35 0.99
C ASP A 111 3.79 -15.67 0.53
N GLN A 112 3.25 -16.84 0.89
CA GLN A 112 1.87 -17.22 0.58
C GLN A 112 0.87 -16.32 1.32
N GLN A 113 1.08 -16.07 2.61
CA GLN A 113 0.21 -15.21 3.42
C GLN A 113 0.23 -13.76 2.94
N ILE A 114 1.40 -13.21 2.62
CA ILE A 114 1.52 -11.86 2.02
C ILE A 114 0.79 -11.81 0.68
N THR A 115 0.91 -12.86 -0.16
CA THR A 115 0.20 -12.94 -1.44
C THR A 115 -1.31 -12.92 -1.25
N GLU A 116 -1.82 -13.72 -0.34
CA GLU A 116 -3.26 -13.79 -0.04
C GLU A 116 -3.79 -12.49 0.54
N LEU A 117 -3.01 -11.86 1.43
CA LEU A 117 -3.33 -10.54 1.98
C LEU A 117 -3.40 -9.48 0.88
N VAL A 118 -2.38 -9.35 0.04
CA VAL A 118 -2.36 -8.39 -1.07
C VAL A 118 -3.54 -8.61 -2.03
N ASN A 119 -3.79 -9.86 -2.43
CA ASN A 119 -4.91 -10.18 -3.31
C ASN A 119 -6.26 -9.85 -2.65
N THR A 120 -6.37 -10.04 -1.33
CA THR A 120 -7.57 -9.65 -0.58
C THR A 120 -7.75 -8.13 -0.57
N LEU A 121 -6.70 -7.33 -0.32
CA LEU A 121 -6.77 -5.87 -0.39
C LEU A 121 -7.20 -5.39 -1.78
N ARG A 122 -6.66 -6.00 -2.83
CA ARG A 122 -6.93 -5.67 -4.24
C ARG A 122 -8.33 -6.10 -4.73
N ALA A 123 -9.03 -6.94 -3.96
CA ALA A 123 -10.35 -7.45 -4.32
C ALA A 123 -11.46 -7.04 -3.34
N SER A 124 -11.13 -6.28 -2.29
CA SER A 124 -12.09 -5.89 -1.26
C SER A 124 -12.57 -4.45 -1.47
N TRP A 125 -13.74 -4.13 -0.89
CA TRP A 125 -14.28 -2.77 -0.78
C TRP A 125 -14.44 -2.04 -2.13
N GLY A 126 -14.69 -2.77 -3.22
CA GLY A 126 -14.79 -2.19 -4.56
C GLY A 126 -13.45 -2.00 -5.27
N ASN A 127 -12.35 -2.42 -4.67
CA ASN A 127 -11.06 -2.50 -5.36
C ASN A 127 -11.10 -3.56 -6.46
N GLU A 128 -10.52 -3.25 -7.61
CA GLU A 128 -10.45 -4.13 -8.78
C GLU A 128 -9.00 -4.24 -9.28
N GLY A 129 -8.14 -4.78 -8.43
CA GLY A 129 -6.72 -4.94 -8.74
C GLY A 129 -6.38 -6.28 -9.40
N VAL A 130 -5.14 -6.38 -9.92
CA VAL A 130 -4.57 -7.61 -10.49
C VAL A 130 -4.01 -8.48 -9.39
N ALA A 131 -4.23 -9.80 -9.55
CA ALA A 131 -3.65 -10.79 -8.64
C ALA A 131 -2.12 -10.85 -8.78
N ILE A 132 -1.44 -10.99 -7.66
CA ILE A 132 -0.03 -11.33 -7.60
C ILE A 132 0.15 -12.81 -7.24
N LYS A 133 1.36 -13.31 -7.44
CA LYS A 133 1.75 -14.68 -7.12
C LYS A 133 2.80 -14.71 -6.00
N PRO A 134 2.96 -15.84 -5.29
CA PRO A 134 3.97 -15.97 -4.23
C PRO A 134 5.41 -15.71 -4.70
N GLU A 135 5.71 -16.02 -5.96
CA GLU A 135 7.03 -15.77 -6.56
C GLU A 135 7.34 -14.26 -6.62
N THR A 136 6.32 -13.42 -6.81
CA THR A 136 6.47 -11.96 -6.80
C THR A 136 6.88 -11.45 -5.40
N VAL A 137 6.25 -11.99 -4.36
CA VAL A 137 6.60 -11.65 -2.97
C VAL A 137 8.01 -12.14 -2.64
N LYS A 138 8.33 -13.37 -3.01
CA LYS A 138 9.67 -13.95 -2.82
C LYS A 138 10.77 -13.14 -3.49
N ALA A 139 10.53 -12.72 -4.74
CA ALA A 139 11.48 -11.87 -5.47
C ALA A 139 11.71 -10.53 -4.76
N GLN A 140 10.61 -9.87 -4.30
CA GLN A 140 10.70 -8.59 -3.60
C GLN A 140 11.44 -8.72 -2.26
N ARG A 141 11.19 -9.79 -1.51
CA ARG A 141 11.87 -10.07 -0.24
C ARG A 141 13.38 -10.27 -0.44
N ALA A 142 13.79 -10.87 -1.54
CA ALA A 142 15.21 -11.12 -1.84
C ALA A 142 16.01 -9.86 -2.18
N LEU A 143 15.36 -8.76 -2.56
CA LEU A 143 16.04 -7.49 -2.87
C LEU A 143 16.63 -6.79 -1.64
N HIS A 144 16.25 -7.19 -0.44
CA HIS A 144 16.61 -6.54 0.82
C HIS A 144 17.27 -7.49 1.85
N GLN A 145 17.83 -8.63 1.37
CA GLN A 145 18.62 -9.56 2.19
C GLN A 145 20.11 -9.30 2.11
#